data_64689b486aa3cdcfc358845f9560daf9
#
_entry.id   64689b486aa3cdcfc358845f9560daf9
#
_cell.length_a   1.000
_cell.length_b   1.000
_cell.length_c   1.000
_cell.angle_alpha   90.00
_cell.angle_beta   90.00
_cell.angle_gamma   90.00
#
_symmetry.space_group_name_H-M   'P 1'
#
loop_
_entity.id
_entity.type
_entity.pdbx_description
1 polymer ?
#
loop_
_entity_poly.entity_id
_entity_poly.type
_entity_poly.pdbx_seq_one_letter_code
_entity_poly.pdbx_strand_id
1 'polypeptide(L)'
;MKSTVGDYLGLLEVPEGEPRRAAWVDRYEAAHPAVFARYYENWGNTRRRDQAADAVSQLAPVIRQREVRARSLVTRAGRDLKEIGVLQADEIPAVLLVGGHTSNGWVTDLEGVTTLFLALEYLGEPPFDDILVTHEAVHLGHLGGPAATWPATVAEALFSEGLAVAVSRHVRPGLDDSAYLWFDDSHQRWVNECRERDSEIRRTVLARLGSTDSEFISTLFGAQSGSPLPTRCGYWMGDLIVRHLIEDASASPRELLCWTYQHAQMKVAEVLVKLDPTARATPTQ
;
A
#
# COMPACT_ATOMS: atom_id res chain seq x y z
N MET A 1 -5.39 -18.80 2.20
CA MET A 1 -5.93 -17.56 2.80
C MET A 1 -6.44 -17.87 4.21
N LYS A 2 -5.91 -17.18 5.25
CA LYS A 2 -6.36 -17.24 6.65
C LYS A 2 -7.38 -16.13 6.91
N SER A 3 -8.28 -16.28 7.90
CA SER A 3 -9.21 -15.23 8.33
C SER A 3 -9.40 -15.28 9.83
N THR A 4 -9.43 -14.10 10.46
CA THR A 4 -9.69 -13.94 11.89
C THR A 4 -11.16 -13.54 12.18
N VAL A 5 -11.98 -13.43 11.13
CA VAL A 5 -13.36 -12.87 11.21
C VAL A 5 -14.27 -13.67 12.12
N GLY A 6 -14.15 -15.01 12.13
CA GLY A 6 -14.97 -15.86 13.00
C GLY A 6 -14.79 -15.49 14.48
N ASP A 7 -13.54 -15.42 14.94
CA ASP A 7 -13.22 -15.09 16.33
C ASP A 7 -13.53 -13.61 16.66
N TYR A 8 -13.32 -12.70 15.71
CA TYR A 8 -13.77 -11.31 15.85
C TYR A 8 -15.27 -11.21 16.10
N LEU A 9 -16.07 -11.90 15.30
CA LEU A 9 -17.53 -11.90 15.46
C LEU A 9 -17.99 -12.60 16.74
N GLY A 10 -17.22 -13.54 17.27
CA GLY A 10 -17.44 -14.15 18.58
C GLY A 10 -17.39 -13.15 19.74
N LEU A 11 -16.75 -11.99 19.54
CA LEU A 11 -16.77 -10.91 20.54
C LEU A 11 -18.16 -10.30 20.75
N LEU A 12 -19.10 -10.48 19.83
CA LEU A 12 -20.50 -10.05 20.02
C LEU A 12 -21.21 -10.79 21.14
N GLU A 13 -20.78 -12.00 21.49
CA GLU A 13 -21.32 -12.79 22.59
C GLU A 13 -20.84 -12.27 23.97
N VAL A 14 -19.86 -11.37 23.98
CA VAL A 14 -19.30 -10.78 25.19
C VAL A 14 -19.95 -9.42 25.45
N PRO A 15 -20.39 -9.12 26.70
CA PRO A 15 -20.94 -7.81 27.05
C PRO A 15 -19.99 -6.67 26.64
N GLU A 16 -20.60 -5.54 26.20
CA GLU A 16 -19.85 -4.34 25.84
C GLU A 16 -19.05 -3.76 27.02
N GLY A 17 -18.08 -2.91 26.71
CA GLY A 17 -17.20 -2.27 27.67
C GLY A 17 -16.04 -3.20 28.10
N GLU A 18 -15.67 -3.14 29.38
CA GLU A 18 -14.49 -3.82 29.89
C GLU A 18 -14.42 -5.33 29.60
N PRO A 19 -15.52 -6.12 29.71
CA PRO A 19 -15.47 -7.55 29.35
C PRO A 19 -15.07 -7.79 27.90
N ARG A 20 -15.58 -6.97 26.94
CA ARG A 20 -15.26 -7.12 25.53
C ARG A 20 -13.85 -6.63 25.22
N ARG A 21 -13.36 -5.58 25.89
CA ARG A 21 -11.98 -5.11 25.76
C ARG A 21 -10.99 -6.17 26.25
N ALA A 22 -11.26 -6.82 27.37
CA ALA A 22 -10.48 -7.97 27.83
C ALA A 22 -10.53 -9.13 26.82
N ALA A 23 -11.73 -9.49 26.33
CA ALA A 23 -11.90 -10.55 25.36
C ALA A 23 -11.22 -10.26 23.99
N TRP A 24 -11.05 -9.00 23.61
CA TRP A 24 -10.26 -8.65 22.42
C TRP A 24 -8.84 -9.21 22.53
N VAL A 25 -8.19 -9.07 23.69
CA VAL A 25 -6.82 -9.56 23.92
C VAL A 25 -6.84 -11.08 24.17
N ASP A 26 -7.67 -11.53 25.14
CA ASP A 26 -7.61 -12.87 25.71
C ASP A 26 -8.25 -13.94 24.83
N ARG A 27 -9.08 -13.55 23.87
CA ARG A 27 -9.75 -14.47 22.95
C ARG A 27 -9.37 -14.20 21.50
N TYR A 28 -9.65 -12.98 20.98
CA TYR A 28 -9.47 -12.67 19.57
C TYR A 28 -8.00 -12.64 19.17
N GLU A 29 -7.16 -11.83 19.83
CA GLU A 29 -5.72 -11.78 19.53
C GLU A 29 -5.03 -13.11 19.92
N ALA A 30 -5.39 -13.68 21.04
CA ALA A 30 -4.82 -14.93 21.54
C ALA A 30 -5.12 -16.14 20.63
N ALA A 31 -6.21 -16.12 19.88
CA ALA A 31 -6.50 -17.15 18.86
C ALA A 31 -5.59 -17.05 17.62
N HIS A 32 -4.96 -15.88 17.39
CA HIS A 32 -4.15 -15.59 16.22
C HIS A 32 -2.81 -14.95 16.56
N PRO A 33 -1.98 -15.52 17.45
CA PRO A 33 -0.82 -14.84 18.03
C PRO A 33 0.22 -14.43 17.00
N ALA A 34 0.50 -15.25 15.99
CA ALA A 34 1.47 -14.92 14.93
C ALA A 34 0.97 -13.75 14.06
N VAL A 35 -0.33 -13.67 13.77
CA VAL A 35 -0.93 -12.59 12.99
C VAL A 35 -0.81 -11.27 13.73
N PHE A 36 -1.22 -11.24 15.01
CA PHE A 36 -1.19 -10.00 15.79
C PHE A 36 0.22 -9.58 16.21
N ALA A 37 1.15 -10.52 16.39
CA ALA A 37 2.57 -10.18 16.57
C ALA A 37 3.07 -9.37 15.36
N ARG A 38 2.85 -9.86 14.14
CA ARG A 38 3.23 -9.13 12.91
C ARG A 38 2.52 -7.80 12.74
N TYR A 39 1.20 -7.77 13.02
CA TYR A 39 0.42 -6.54 12.95
C TYR A 39 0.99 -5.43 13.85
N TYR A 40 1.30 -5.75 15.10
CA TYR A 40 1.79 -4.76 16.06
C TYR A 40 3.27 -4.38 15.92
N GLU A 41 4.05 -5.06 15.10
CA GLU A 41 5.44 -4.67 14.83
C GLU A 41 5.53 -3.30 14.13
N ASN A 42 4.69 -3.04 13.10
CA ASN A 42 4.83 -1.85 12.28
C ASN A 42 3.51 -1.18 11.88
N TRP A 43 2.38 -1.90 11.89
CA TRP A 43 1.11 -1.41 11.32
C TRP A 43 0.02 -1.19 12.35
N GLY A 44 0.07 -1.90 13.47
CA GLY A 44 -0.89 -1.82 14.56
C GLY A 44 -0.46 -0.87 15.66
N ASN A 45 -1.43 -0.48 16.48
CA ASN A 45 -1.19 0.29 17.71
C ASN A 45 -2.00 -0.30 18.85
N THR A 46 -1.31 -0.90 19.82
CA THR A 46 -1.96 -1.54 20.98
C THR A 46 -2.81 -0.59 21.81
N ARG A 47 -2.53 0.72 21.78
CA ARG A 47 -3.34 1.75 22.46
C ARG A 47 -4.75 1.91 21.85
N ARG A 48 -4.97 1.36 20.67
CA ARG A 48 -6.28 1.39 19.99
C ARG A 48 -7.15 0.16 20.24
N ARG A 49 -6.68 -0.81 21.03
CA ARG A 49 -7.41 -2.05 21.34
C ARG A 49 -8.79 -1.79 21.92
N ASP A 50 -8.87 -0.88 22.90
CA ASP A 50 -10.13 -0.54 23.55
C ASP A 50 -11.12 0.07 22.56
N GLN A 51 -10.66 1.02 21.74
CA GLN A 51 -11.49 1.63 20.70
C GLN A 51 -11.95 0.60 19.65
N ALA A 52 -11.07 -0.32 19.26
CA ALA A 52 -11.40 -1.39 18.32
C ALA A 52 -12.42 -2.37 18.89
N ALA A 53 -12.27 -2.75 20.18
CA ALA A 53 -13.22 -3.60 20.88
C ALA A 53 -14.60 -2.94 21.04
N ASP A 54 -14.63 -1.64 21.34
CA ASP A 54 -15.88 -0.88 21.45
C ASP A 54 -16.60 -0.73 20.10
N ALA A 55 -15.86 -0.76 18.98
CA ALA A 55 -16.42 -0.67 17.63
C ALA A 55 -17.02 -1.99 17.09
N VAL A 56 -16.85 -3.13 17.78
CA VAL A 56 -17.28 -4.46 17.29
C VAL A 56 -18.75 -4.49 16.88
N SER A 57 -19.65 -3.98 17.71
CA SER A 57 -21.09 -3.98 17.42
C SER A 57 -21.45 -3.17 16.19
N GLN A 58 -20.73 -2.07 15.94
CA GLN A 58 -20.92 -1.21 14.77
C GLN A 58 -20.40 -1.85 13.49
N LEU A 59 -19.24 -2.49 13.54
CA LEU A 59 -18.56 -3.03 12.36
C LEU A 59 -19.04 -4.44 11.96
N ALA A 60 -19.45 -5.26 12.93
CA ALA A 60 -19.83 -6.65 12.69
C ALA A 60 -20.84 -6.85 11.55
N PRO A 61 -21.86 -6.02 11.35
CA PRO A 61 -22.81 -6.17 10.25
C PRO A 61 -22.17 -6.18 8.86
N VAL A 62 -21.09 -5.39 8.67
CA VAL A 62 -20.43 -5.24 7.36
C VAL A 62 -19.21 -6.16 7.21
N ILE A 63 -18.58 -6.63 8.28
CA ILE A 63 -17.34 -7.41 8.23
C ILE A 63 -17.51 -8.74 7.50
N ARG A 64 -18.62 -9.46 7.70
CA ARG A 64 -18.87 -10.71 6.94
C ARG A 64 -18.95 -10.49 5.43
N GLN A 65 -19.63 -9.43 5.01
CA GLN A 65 -19.73 -9.08 3.61
C GLN A 65 -18.37 -8.68 3.05
N ARG A 66 -17.61 -7.89 3.80
CA ARG A 66 -16.26 -7.47 3.42
C ARG A 66 -15.29 -8.65 3.33
N GLU A 67 -15.40 -9.64 4.22
CA GLU A 67 -14.60 -10.87 4.12
C GLU A 67 -14.87 -11.63 2.82
N VAL A 68 -16.14 -11.88 2.48
CA VAL A 68 -16.51 -12.57 1.25
C VAL A 68 -15.98 -11.82 0.03
N ARG A 69 -16.16 -10.50 0.03
CA ARG A 69 -15.67 -9.64 -1.04
C ARG A 69 -14.14 -9.64 -1.13
N ALA A 70 -13.42 -9.48 -0.01
CA ALA A 70 -11.96 -9.52 0.02
C ALA A 70 -11.41 -10.83 -0.55
N ARG A 71 -12.00 -11.97 -0.22
CA ARG A 71 -11.63 -13.29 -0.79
C ARG A 71 -11.74 -13.29 -2.31
N SER A 72 -12.83 -12.75 -2.84
CA SER A 72 -13.05 -12.66 -4.28
C SER A 72 -12.03 -11.72 -4.96
N LEU A 73 -11.77 -10.55 -4.34
CA LEU A 73 -10.81 -9.57 -4.85
C LEU A 73 -9.37 -10.11 -4.83
N VAL A 74 -8.94 -10.78 -3.76
CA VAL A 74 -7.61 -11.40 -3.66
C VAL A 74 -7.44 -12.49 -4.74
N THR A 75 -8.46 -13.33 -4.96
CA THR A 75 -8.43 -14.35 -6.02
C THR A 75 -8.33 -13.70 -7.41
N ARG A 76 -9.11 -12.64 -7.64
CA ARG A 76 -9.07 -11.90 -8.90
C ARG A 76 -7.71 -11.24 -9.13
N ALA A 77 -7.18 -10.52 -8.12
CA ALA A 77 -5.87 -9.88 -8.20
C ALA A 77 -4.77 -10.90 -8.50
N GLY A 78 -4.78 -12.08 -7.85
CA GLY A 78 -3.81 -13.13 -8.10
C GLY A 78 -3.79 -13.58 -9.56
N ARG A 79 -4.96 -13.86 -10.14
CA ARG A 79 -5.09 -14.24 -11.55
C ARG A 79 -4.59 -13.13 -12.49
N ASP A 80 -5.09 -11.92 -12.32
CA ASP A 80 -4.82 -10.81 -13.22
C ASP A 80 -3.33 -10.39 -13.16
N LEU A 81 -2.73 -10.36 -11.98
CA LEU A 81 -1.30 -10.05 -11.79
C LEU A 81 -0.38 -11.18 -12.31
N LYS A 82 -0.81 -12.44 -12.24
CA LYS A 82 -0.08 -13.56 -12.87
C LYS A 82 -0.11 -13.44 -14.39
N GLU A 83 -1.25 -13.06 -14.98
CA GLU A 83 -1.39 -12.89 -16.43
C GLU A 83 -0.38 -11.87 -16.99
N ILE A 84 -0.13 -10.78 -16.29
CA ILE A 84 0.87 -9.76 -16.69
C ILE A 84 2.28 -10.04 -16.15
N GLY A 85 2.50 -11.18 -15.51
CA GLY A 85 3.81 -11.64 -15.03
C GLY A 85 4.33 -10.95 -13.76
N VAL A 86 3.47 -10.26 -13.02
CA VAL A 86 3.81 -9.66 -11.70
C VAL A 86 3.89 -10.74 -10.62
N LEU A 87 3.01 -11.72 -10.65
CA LEU A 87 3.04 -12.88 -9.75
C LEU A 87 3.40 -14.15 -10.51
N GLN A 88 4.04 -15.10 -9.82
CA GLN A 88 4.36 -16.43 -10.38
C GLN A 88 3.18 -17.40 -10.25
N ALA A 89 2.34 -17.25 -9.24
CA ALA A 89 1.16 -18.04 -8.98
C ALA A 89 -0.07 -17.15 -8.88
N ASP A 90 -1.23 -17.71 -9.15
CA ASP A 90 -2.53 -17.05 -8.99
C ASP A 90 -3.07 -17.14 -7.57
N GLU A 91 -2.53 -18.04 -6.75
CA GLU A 91 -2.87 -18.16 -5.34
C GLU A 91 -2.02 -17.23 -4.50
N ILE A 92 -2.66 -16.24 -3.87
CA ILE A 92 -2.02 -15.26 -2.99
C ILE A 92 -2.13 -15.73 -1.53
N PRO A 93 -0.99 -15.91 -0.82
CA PRO A 93 -1.00 -16.02 0.63
C PRO A 93 -1.59 -14.75 1.24
N ALA A 94 -2.71 -14.88 1.96
CA ALA A 94 -3.35 -13.70 2.54
C ALA A 94 -3.95 -13.97 3.92
N VAL A 95 -3.96 -12.92 4.75
CA VAL A 95 -4.64 -12.82 6.04
C VAL A 95 -5.69 -11.73 5.96
N LEU A 96 -6.93 -12.09 6.27
CA LEU A 96 -8.02 -11.16 6.46
C LEU A 96 -8.24 -10.97 7.96
N LEU A 97 -8.07 -9.75 8.46
CA LEU A 97 -8.23 -9.45 9.88
C LEU A 97 -9.09 -8.21 10.11
N VAL A 98 -9.52 -8.01 11.35
CA VAL A 98 -10.03 -6.73 11.82
C VAL A 98 -9.02 -6.20 12.83
N GLY A 99 -8.42 -5.07 12.51
CA GLY A 99 -7.38 -4.43 13.33
C GLY A 99 -7.91 -3.28 14.17
N GLY A 100 -7.00 -2.36 14.51
CA GLY A 100 -7.28 -1.19 15.36
C GLY A 100 -7.40 0.13 14.59
N HIS A 101 -7.88 0.14 13.36
CA HIS A 101 -7.99 1.33 12.51
C HIS A 101 -6.66 2.09 12.34
N THR A 102 -5.58 1.37 11.99
CA THR A 102 -4.24 1.95 11.82
C THR A 102 -3.64 1.75 10.44
N SER A 103 -4.00 0.67 9.74
CA SER A 103 -3.52 0.36 8.40
C SER A 103 -4.62 -0.37 7.61
N ASN A 104 -4.68 -0.18 6.29
CA ASN A 104 -5.67 -0.77 5.41
C ASN A 104 -5.20 -2.10 4.80
N GLY A 105 -3.95 -2.17 4.34
CA GLY A 105 -3.30 -3.35 3.79
C GLY A 105 -1.79 -3.23 3.91
N TRP A 106 -1.09 -4.34 3.85
CA TRP A 106 0.37 -4.42 3.81
C TRP A 106 0.84 -5.82 3.45
N VAL A 107 2.11 -5.94 3.07
CA VAL A 107 2.77 -7.22 2.85
C VAL A 107 3.92 -7.40 3.85
N THR A 108 3.98 -8.56 4.48
CA THR A 108 5.07 -8.93 5.40
C THR A 108 5.25 -10.44 5.45
N ASP A 109 6.35 -10.89 6.05
CA ASP A 109 6.53 -12.31 6.35
C ASP A 109 5.57 -12.77 7.46
N LEU A 110 4.91 -13.89 7.23
CA LEU A 110 4.20 -14.65 8.26
C LEU A 110 4.70 -16.09 8.26
N GLU A 111 5.44 -16.46 9.28
CA GLU A 111 5.96 -17.82 9.46
C GLU A 111 6.79 -18.32 8.25
N GLY A 112 7.60 -17.43 7.65
CA GLY A 112 8.47 -17.75 6.50
C GLY A 112 7.77 -17.61 5.14
N VAL A 113 6.53 -17.11 5.09
CA VAL A 113 5.77 -16.90 3.86
C VAL A 113 5.45 -15.42 3.69
N THR A 114 5.91 -14.81 2.60
CA THR A 114 5.50 -13.43 2.23
C THR A 114 4.00 -13.40 2.01
N THR A 115 3.28 -12.65 2.83
CA THR A 115 1.83 -12.71 2.98
C THR A 115 1.19 -11.33 2.90
N LEU A 116 0.12 -11.21 2.15
CA LEU A 116 -0.74 -10.03 2.08
C LEU A 116 -1.65 -9.99 3.33
N PHE A 117 -1.68 -8.87 4.02
CA PHE A 117 -2.61 -8.59 5.10
C PHE A 117 -3.63 -7.54 4.66
N LEU A 118 -4.90 -7.77 4.92
CA LEU A 118 -5.99 -6.83 4.65
C LEU A 118 -6.80 -6.59 5.91
N ALA A 119 -6.85 -5.33 6.34
CA ALA A 119 -7.66 -4.87 7.46
C ALA A 119 -9.08 -4.56 6.97
N LEU A 120 -10.02 -5.43 7.29
CA LEU A 120 -11.38 -5.39 6.75
C LEU A 120 -12.19 -4.18 7.20
N GLU A 121 -11.82 -3.54 8.30
CA GLU A 121 -12.44 -2.28 8.74
C GLU A 121 -12.19 -1.13 7.77
N TYR A 122 -11.13 -1.23 6.95
CA TYR A 122 -10.79 -0.26 5.90
C TYR A 122 -11.18 -0.69 4.49
N LEU A 123 -11.65 -1.92 4.30
CA LEU A 123 -12.07 -2.33 2.97
C LEU A 123 -13.25 -1.47 2.52
N GLY A 124 -12.99 -0.63 1.52
CA GLY A 124 -13.95 0.34 0.98
C GLY A 124 -15.03 -0.31 0.12
N GLU A 125 -15.75 0.55 -0.61
CA GLU A 125 -16.74 0.14 -1.59
C GLU A 125 -16.10 0.03 -2.99
N PRO A 126 -16.74 -0.70 -3.94
CA PRO A 126 -16.31 -0.72 -5.33
C PRO A 126 -16.28 0.69 -5.95
N PRO A 127 -15.28 0.98 -6.80
CA PRO A 127 -14.17 0.13 -7.25
C PRO A 127 -12.93 0.21 -6.36
N PHE A 128 -12.94 1.01 -5.31
CA PHE A 128 -11.75 1.40 -4.54
C PHE A 128 -11.13 0.23 -3.76
N ASP A 129 -11.96 -0.69 -3.28
CA ASP A 129 -11.51 -1.92 -2.63
C ASP A 129 -10.71 -2.83 -3.58
N ASP A 130 -11.11 -2.90 -4.86
CA ASP A 130 -10.38 -3.68 -5.87
C ASP A 130 -9.02 -3.04 -6.20
N ILE A 131 -8.96 -1.70 -6.24
CA ILE A 131 -7.69 -0.97 -6.41
C ILE A 131 -6.77 -1.22 -5.21
N LEU A 132 -7.26 -1.08 -3.98
CA LEU A 132 -6.48 -1.35 -2.76
C LEU A 132 -5.91 -2.77 -2.77
N VAL A 133 -6.75 -3.78 -2.99
CA VAL A 133 -6.31 -5.18 -2.99
C VAL A 133 -5.30 -5.45 -4.10
N THR A 134 -5.48 -4.86 -5.28
CA THR A 134 -4.54 -5.00 -6.40
C THR A 134 -3.21 -4.32 -6.08
N HIS A 135 -3.22 -3.11 -5.51
CA HIS A 135 -2.04 -2.37 -5.08
C HIS A 135 -1.20 -3.19 -4.08
N GLU A 136 -1.83 -3.67 -3.03
CA GLU A 136 -1.14 -4.48 -2.01
C GLU A 136 -0.62 -5.81 -2.58
N ALA A 137 -1.36 -6.42 -3.52
CA ALA A 137 -0.92 -7.65 -4.15
C ALA A 137 0.30 -7.46 -5.08
N VAL A 138 0.54 -6.25 -5.63
CA VAL A 138 1.76 -5.94 -6.39
C VAL A 138 3.00 -6.00 -5.49
N HIS A 139 2.89 -5.55 -4.24
CA HIS A 139 3.99 -5.64 -3.28
C HIS A 139 4.43 -7.09 -3.01
N LEU A 140 3.54 -8.09 -3.11
CA LEU A 140 3.94 -9.50 -3.03
C LEU A 140 4.91 -9.89 -4.16
N GLY A 141 4.61 -9.46 -5.38
CA GLY A 141 5.49 -9.71 -6.52
C GLY A 141 6.84 -9.00 -6.38
N HIS A 142 6.81 -7.76 -5.90
CA HIS A 142 8.01 -6.95 -5.68
C HIS A 142 8.89 -7.54 -4.59
N LEU A 143 8.34 -7.83 -3.42
CA LEU A 143 9.07 -8.42 -2.29
C LEU A 143 9.42 -9.90 -2.47
N GLY A 144 8.76 -10.60 -3.37
CA GLY A 144 9.10 -11.97 -3.77
C GLY A 144 10.32 -12.07 -4.70
N GLY A 145 10.87 -10.92 -5.14
CA GLY A 145 12.00 -10.81 -6.05
C GLY A 145 13.25 -10.17 -5.41
N PRO A 146 14.13 -9.56 -6.23
CA PRO A 146 15.33 -8.88 -5.76
C PRO A 146 15.09 -7.78 -4.74
N ALA A 147 13.92 -7.16 -4.74
CA ALA A 147 13.56 -6.07 -3.84
C ALA A 147 13.48 -6.47 -2.36
N ALA A 148 13.35 -7.75 -2.04
CA ALA A 148 13.38 -8.25 -0.66
C ALA A 148 14.64 -7.84 0.13
N THR A 149 15.74 -7.51 -0.57
CA THR A 149 17.03 -7.12 0.03
C THR A 149 17.40 -5.67 -0.24
N TRP A 150 16.48 -4.87 -0.78
CA TRP A 150 16.77 -3.47 -1.06
C TRP A 150 16.84 -2.66 0.24
N PRO A 151 17.72 -1.64 0.30
CA PRO A 151 17.74 -0.72 1.43
C PRO A 151 16.48 0.15 1.42
N ALA A 152 15.90 0.40 2.59
CA ALA A 152 14.76 1.30 2.74
C ALA A 152 15.22 2.76 2.50
N THR A 153 15.10 3.23 1.26
CA THR A 153 15.49 4.58 0.82
C THR A 153 14.31 5.30 0.18
N VAL A 154 14.46 6.60 -0.05
CA VAL A 154 13.47 7.38 -0.82
C VAL A 154 13.28 6.78 -2.23
N ALA A 155 14.37 6.34 -2.88
CA ALA A 155 14.30 5.73 -4.22
C ALA A 155 13.52 4.42 -4.21
N GLU A 156 13.76 3.58 -3.22
CA GLU A 156 13.04 2.32 -3.04
C GLU A 156 11.54 2.58 -2.83
N ALA A 157 11.20 3.47 -1.88
CA ALA A 157 9.80 3.78 -1.58
C ALA A 157 9.05 4.38 -2.79
N LEU A 158 9.68 5.30 -3.54
CA LEU A 158 9.11 5.86 -4.77
C LEU A 158 8.87 4.80 -5.84
N PHE A 159 9.84 3.89 -6.02
CA PHE A 159 9.73 2.84 -7.02
C PHE A 159 8.69 1.79 -6.62
N SER A 160 8.71 1.32 -5.37
CA SER A 160 7.80 0.31 -4.84
C SER A 160 6.34 0.76 -4.88
N GLU A 161 6.05 1.94 -4.30
CA GLU A 161 4.70 2.50 -4.29
C GLU A 161 4.24 2.93 -5.69
N GLY A 162 5.15 3.51 -6.47
CA GLY A 162 4.88 3.87 -7.86
C GLY A 162 4.53 2.66 -8.73
N LEU A 163 5.23 1.54 -8.54
CA LEU A 163 4.96 0.29 -9.23
C LEU A 163 3.57 -0.24 -8.86
N ALA A 164 3.23 -0.23 -7.57
CA ALA A 164 1.93 -0.69 -7.10
C ALA A 164 0.78 0.15 -7.67
N VAL A 165 0.92 1.49 -7.71
CA VAL A 165 -0.06 2.40 -8.32
C VAL A 165 -0.16 2.20 -9.82
N ALA A 166 0.96 2.22 -10.55
CA ALA A 166 0.96 2.12 -12.01
C ALA A 166 0.43 0.77 -12.52
N VAL A 167 0.78 -0.33 -11.85
CA VAL A 167 0.24 -1.67 -12.17
C VAL A 167 -1.25 -1.73 -11.84
N SER A 168 -1.71 -1.14 -10.74
CA SER A 168 -3.14 -1.06 -10.42
C SER A 168 -3.93 -0.33 -11.51
N ARG A 169 -3.40 0.76 -12.07
CA ARG A 169 -3.99 1.45 -13.23
C ARG A 169 -4.05 0.57 -14.46
N HIS A 170 -2.99 -0.18 -14.72
CA HIS A 170 -2.92 -1.07 -15.88
C HIS A 170 -3.97 -2.19 -15.80
N VAL A 171 -4.12 -2.79 -14.64
CA VAL A 171 -5.03 -3.92 -14.39
C VAL A 171 -6.49 -3.46 -14.18
N ARG A 172 -6.69 -2.25 -13.66
CA ARG A 172 -8.01 -1.65 -13.36
C ARG A 172 -8.10 -0.25 -14.01
N PRO A 173 -8.16 -0.15 -15.36
CA PRO A 173 -8.13 1.14 -16.04
C PRO A 173 -9.45 1.92 -15.89
N GLY A 174 -9.38 3.21 -16.20
CA GLY A 174 -10.58 4.05 -16.41
C GLY A 174 -11.07 4.81 -15.20
N LEU A 175 -10.29 4.90 -14.12
CA LEU A 175 -10.62 5.70 -12.95
C LEU A 175 -9.76 6.97 -12.89
N ASP A 176 -10.18 7.92 -12.07
CA ASP A 176 -9.44 9.15 -11.80
C ASP A 176 -8.22 8.90 -10.92
N ASP A 177 -7.25 9.83 -10.93
CA ASP A 177 -6.01 9.75 -10.15
C ASP A 177 -6.26 9.54 -8.65
N SER A 178 -7.30 10.20 -8.10
CA SER A 178 -7.69 10.03 -6.69
C SER A 178 -7.98 8.57 -6.33
N ALA A 179 -8.66 7.84 -7.21
CA ALA A 179 -9.01 6.44 -6.98
C ALA A 179 -7.76 5.55 -6.78
N TYR A 180 -6.70 5.77 -7.56
CA TYR A 180 -5.47 4.98 -7.46
C TYR A 180 -4.52 5.43 -6.34
N LEU A 181 -4.54 6.72 -6.00
CA LEU A 181 -3.59 7.33 -5.05
C LEU A 181 -4.11 7.39 -3.61
N TRP A 182 -5.45 7.37 -3.45
CA TRP A 182 -6.12 7.47 -2.15
C TRP A 182 -7.14 6.38 -1.88
N PHE A 183 -7.44 5.54 -2.88
CA PHE A 183 -8.50 4.52 -2.81
C PHE A 183 -9.89 5.13 -2.55
N ASP A 184 -10.13 6.34 -3.11
CA ASP A 184 -11.40 7.05 -3.09
C ASP A 184 -11.48 8.10 -4.22
N ASP A 185 -12.58 8.83 -4.33
CA ASP A 185 -12.82 9.87 -5.34
C ASP A 185 -12.83 11.30 -4.76
N SER A 186 -12.55 11.47 -3.48
CA SER A 186 -12.68 12.76 -2.78
C SER A 186 -11.41 13.64 -2.81
N HIS A 187 -10.27 13.11 -3.29
CA HIS A 187 -8.96 13.76 -3.19
C HIS A 187 -8.49 14.46 -4.48
N GLN A 188 -9.39 14.81 -5.39
CA GLN A 188 -9.01 15.49 -6.64
C GLN A 188 -8.31 16.85 -6.41
N ARG A 189 -8.68 17.57 -5.35
CA ARG A 189 -8.01 18.82 -4.97
C ARG A 189 -6.55 18.59 -4.60
N TRP A 190 -6.25 17.51 -3.87
CA TRP A 190 -4.89 17.12 -3.52
C TRP A 190 -4.08 16.71 -4.75
N VAL A 191 -4.68 16.00 -5.71
CA VAL A 191 -4.03 15.67 -7.00
C VAL A 191 -3.61 16.95 -7.73
N ASN A 192 -4.48 17.96 -7.76
CA ASN A 192 -4.17 19.24 -8.39
C ASN A 192 -3.05 19.97 -7.64
N GLU A 193 -3.05 19.96 -6.30
CA GLU A 193 -1.96 20.52 -5.48
C GLU A 193 -0.61 19.84 -5.80
N CYS A 194 -0.57 18.51 -5.93
CA CYS A 194 0.64 17.81 -6.32
C CYS A 194 1.12 18.23 -7.72
N ARG A 195 0.21 18.41 -8.68
CA ARG A 195 0.53 18.89 -10.03
C ARG A 195 1.10 20.32 -10.02
N GLU A 196 0.48 21.22 -9.27
CA GLU A 196 0.94 22.61 -9.15
C GLU A 196 2.33 22.72 -8.52
N ARG A 197 2.64 21.81 -7.59
CA ARG A 197 3.91 21.76 -6.86
C ARG A 197 4.90 20.72 -7.39
N ASP A 198 4.67 20.19 -8.58
CA ASP A 198 5.48 19.14 -9.21
C ASP A 198 6.98 19.40 -9.13
N SER A 199 7.44 20.57 -9.58
CA SER A 199 8.86 20.93 -9.61
C SER A 199 9.48 21.01 -8.20
N GLU A 200 8.72 21.40 -7.19
CA GLU A 200 9.19 21.45 -5.80
C GLU A 200 9.33 20.04 -5.23
N ILE A 201 8.29 19.19 -5.39
CA ILE A 201 8.31 17.81 -4.95
C ILE A 201 9.51 17.09 -5.57
N ARG A 202 9.66 17.20 -6.88
CA ARG A 202 10.71 16.54 -7.66
C ARG A 202 12.11 16.93 -7.20
N ARG A 203 12.40 18.22 -7.05
CA ARG A 203 13.71 18.70 -6.56
C ARG A 203 14.00 18.20 -5.16
N THR A 204 13.02 18.22 -4.29
CA THR A 204 13.17 17.76 -2.90
C THR A 204 13.47 16.26 -2.84
N VAL A 205 12.76 15.45 -3.63
CA VAL A 205 12.96 14.01 -3.71
C VAL A 205 14.30 13.66 -4.33
N LEU A 206 14.67 14.31 -5.46
CA LEU A 206 15.92 14.06 -6.16
C LEU A 206 17.13 14.35 -5.27
N ALA A 207 17.09 15.44 -4.50
CA ALA A 207 18.16 15.82 -3.57
C ALA A 207 18.39 14.79 -2.44
N ARG A 208 17.40 13.94 -2.15
CA ARG A 208 17.44 12.96 -1.06
C ARG A 208 17.17 11.52 -1.51
N LEU A 209 17.36 11.23 -2.78
CA LEU A 209 16.94 9.95 -3.37
C LEU A 209 17.56 8.71 -2.68
N GLY A 210 18.82 8.80 -2.27
CA GLY A 210 19.52 7.73 -1.52
C GLY A 210 19.35 7.81 0.00
N SER A 211 18.55 8.74 0.53
CA SER A 211 18.35 8.89 1.97
C SER A 211 17.60 7.72 2.58
N THR A 212 18.06 7.25 3.73
CA THR A 212 17.40 6.27 4.60
C THR A 212 16.72 6.91 5.81
N ASP A 213 16.58 8.23 5.79
CA ASP A 213 15.91 9.00 6.84
C ASP A 213 14.41 8.63 6.87
N SER A 214 14.03 7.84 7.86
CA SER A 214 12.66 7.33 8.01
C SER A 214 11.63 8.45 8.27
N GLU A 215 12.04 9.52 8.94
CA GLU A 215 11.16 10.68 9.17
C GLU A 215 10.87 11.38 7.84
N PHE A 216 11.90 11.61 7.03
CA PHE A 216 11.71 12.18 5.70
C PHE A 216 10.87 11.28 4.78
N ILE A 217 11.13 9.96 4.76
CA ILE A 217 10.31 9.00 4.01
C ILE A 217 8.85 9.07 4.48
N SER A 218 8.63 9.11 5.80
CA SER A 218 7.30 9.26 6.37
C SER A 218 6.59 10.56 5.96
N THR A 219 7.32 11.66 5.73
CA THR A 219 6.71 12.90 5.21
C THR A 219 6.22 12.77 3.78
N LEU A 220 6.82 11.88 2.98
CA LEU A 220 6.45 11.65 1.58
C LEU A 220 5.26 10.67 1.43
N PHE A 221 5.15 9.67 2.31
CA PHE A 221 4.18 8.58 2.19
C PHE A 221 3.14 8.53 3.31
N GLY A 222 3.39 9.17 4.43
CA GLY A 222 2.47 9.23 5.56
C GLY A 222 1.36 10.28 5.42
N ALA A 223 0.31 10.11 6.24
CA ALA A 223 -0.83 11.04 6.31
C ALA A 223 -0.63 12.19 7.31
N GLN A 224 0.61 12.46 7.75
CA GLN A 224 0.89 13.47 8.77
C GLN A 224 0.79 14.88 8.21
N SER A 225 0.09 15.77 8.96
CA SER A 225 0.08 17.21 8.69
C SER A 225 1.37 17.86 9.18
N GLY A 226 1.84 18.90 8.48
CA GLY A 226 3.01 19.71 8.89
C GLY A 226 4.23 19.57 7.99
N SER A 227 4.20 18.74 6.98
CA SER A 227 5.19 18.77 5.90
C SER A 227 5.01 20.03 5.04
N PRO A 228 6.10 20.67 4.57
CA PRO A 228 6.01 21.72 3.57
C PRO A 228 5.49 21.20 2.22
N LEU A 229 5.59 19.89 1.95
CA LEU A 229 5.06 19.25 0.75
C LEU A 229 3.64 18.73 0.96
N PRO A 230 2.86 18.52 -0.11
CA PRO A 230 1.58 17.84 0.01
C PRO A 230 1.74 16.46 0.67
N THR A 231 0.90 16.19 1.65
CA THR A 231 0.85 14.87 2.33
C THR A 231 0.76 13.74 1.29
N ARG A 232 1.51 12.65 1.50
CA ARG A 232 1.50 11.48 0.60
C ARG A 232 1.94 11.76 -0.86
N CYS A 233 2.62 12.88 -1.13
CA CYS A 233 3.06 13.22 -2.49
C CYS A 233 4.05 12.21 -3.09
N GLY A 234 4.65 11.34 -2.29
CA GLY A 234 5.49 10.23 -2.73
C GLY A 234 4.74 9.23 -3.62
N TYR A 235 3.47 8.91 -3.30
CA TYR A 235 2.63 8.05 -4.15
C TYR A 235 2.42 8.66 -5.53
N TRP A 236 2.09 9.96 -5.58
CA TRP A 236 1.89 10.68 -6.83
C TRP A 236 3.17 10.75 -7.66
N MET A 237 4.31 11.08 -7.03
CA MET A 237 5.60 11.14 -7.72
C MET A 237 6.06 9.75 -8.19
N GLY A 238 5.89 8.71 -7.38
CA GLY A 238 6.20 7.33 -7.74
C GLY A 238 5.38 6.86 -8.94
N ASP A 239 4.07 7.12 -8.95
CA ASP A 239 3.18 6.80 -10.08
C ASP A 239 3.66 7.48 -11.38
N LEU A 240 4.00 8.78 -11.34
CA LEU A 240 4.55 9.48 -12.50
C LEU A 240 5.83 8.85 -13.02
N ILE A 241 6.75 8.50 -12.12
CA ILE A 241 8.03 7.87 -12.48
C ILE A 241 7.80 6.52 -13.16
N VAL A 242 7.03 5.65 -12.52
CA VAL A 242 6.85 4.28 -13.02
C VAL A 242 6.02 4.26 -14.30
N ARG A 243 4.99 5.10 -14.44
CA ARG A 243 4.27 5.26 -15.71
C ARG A 243 5.21 5.68 -16.83
N HIS A 244 6.11 6.62 -16.58
CA HIS A 244 7.11 7.03 -17.57
C HIS A 244 8.04 5.88 -17.97
N LEU A 245 8.44 5.02 -17.02
CA LEU A 245 9.25 3.84 -17.31
C LEU A 245 8.48 2.81 -18.16
N ILE A 246 7.20 2.64 -17.95
CA ILE A 246 6.35 1.73 -18.71
C ILE A 246 6.04 2.30 -20.11
N GLU A 247 5.59 3.54 -20.19
CA GLU A 247 5.08 4.16 -21.41
C GLU A 247 6.21 4.57 -22.36
N ASP A 248 7.22 5.30 -21.85
CA ASP A 248 8.27 5.90 -22.67
C ASP A 248 9.51 5.00 -22.84
N ALA A 249 9.86 4.23 -21.82
CA ALA A 249 10.98 3.29 -21.87
C ALA A 249 10.57 1.87 -22.23
N SER A 250 9.26 1.62 -22.42
CA SER A 250 8.68 0.33 -22.81
C SER A 250 9.04 -0.82 -21.87
N ALA A 251 9.30 -0.53 -20.58
CA ALA A 251 9.58 -1.55 -19.58
C ALA A 251 8.27 -2.22 -19.14
N SER A 252 8.21 -3.53 -19.27
CA SER A 252 7.06 -4.26 -18.73
C SER A 252 7.07 -4.32 -17.21
N PRO A 253 5.90 -4.46 -16.54
CA PRO A 253 5.85 -4.65 -15.08
C PRO A 253 6.75 -5.79 -14.59
N ARG A 254 6.82 -6.89 -15.34
CA ARG A 254 7.69 -8.03 -15.06
C ARG A 254 9.18 -7.66 -15.07
N GLU A 255 9.62 -6.86 -16.04
CA GLU A 255 11.02 -6.40 -16.11
C GLU A 255 11.36 -5.49 -14.93
N LEU A 256 10.46 -4.56 -14.55
CA LEU A 256 10.64 -3.69 -13.41
C LEU A 256 10.85 -4.46 -12.10
N LEU A 257 10.12 -5.55 -11.90
CA LEU A 257 10.27 -6.44 -10.74
C LEU A 257 11.62 -7.17 -10.66
N CYS A 258 12.31 -7.33 -11.80
CA CYS A 258 13.61 -7.99 -11.87
C CYS A 258 14.79 -7.04 -11.69
N TRP A 259 14.55 -5.73 -11.56
CA TRP A 259 15.64 -4.76 -11.42
C TRP A 259 16.38 -4.92 -10.10
N THR A 260 17.68 -4.58 -10.13
CA THR A 260 18.45 -4.38 -8.91
C THR A 260 18.18 -3.00 -8.32
N TYR A 261 18.43 -2.82 -7.02
CA TYR A 261 18.27 -1.52 -6.38
C TYR A 261 19.03 -0.40 -7.13
N GLN A 262 20.29 -0.63 -7.48
CA GLN A 262 21.13 0.36 -8.16
C GLN A 262 20.55 0.74 -9.54
N HIS A 263 19.99 -0.23 -10.26
CA HIS A 263 19.36 0.03 -11.55
C HIS A 263 18.08 0.85 -11.37
N ALA A 264 17.22 0.46 -10.44
CA ALA A 264 15.99 1.19 -10.12
C ALA A 264 16.29 2.63 -9.67
N GLN A 265 17.21 2.83 -8.73
CA GLN A 265 17.62 4.16 -8.26
C GLN A 265 18.15 5.05 -9.40
N MET A 266 19.00 4.51 -10.26
CA MET A 266 19.52 5.22 -11.43
C MET A 266 18.37 5.63 -12.37
N LYS A 267 17.44 4.73 -12.67
CA LYS A 267 16.30 5.01 -13.57
C LYS A 267 15.32 6.01 -12.96
N VAL A 268 15.04 5.93 -11.68
CA VAL A 268 14.25 6.93 -10.94
C VAL A 268 14.90 8.31 -11.05
N ALA A 269 16.21 8.41 -10.84
CA ALA A 269 16.95 9.69 -10.98
C ALA A 269 16.88 10.22 -12.42
N GLU A 270 17.10 9.40 -13.44
CA GLU A 270 17.01 9.77 -14.86
C GLU A 270 15.63 10.35 -15.20
N VAL A 271 14.56 9.68 -14.76
CA VAL A 271 13.18 10.14 -14.99
C VAL A 271 12.91 11.46 -14.29
N LEU A 272 13.31 11.60 -13.02
CA LEU A 272 13.14 12.85 -12.27
C LEU A 272 13.83 14.04 -12.96
N VAL A 273 15.01 13.85 -13.52
CA VAL A 273 15.73 14.88 -14.30
C VAL A 273 15.03 15.14 -15.64
N LYS A 274 14.65 14.10 -16.37
CA LYS A 274 13.99 14.23 -17.68
C LYS A 274 12.65 14.97 -17.61
N LEU A 275 11.90 14.74 -16.56
CA LEU A 275 10.60 15.37 -16.32
C LEU A 275 10.74 16.82 -15.81
N ASP A 276 11.94 17.30 -15.46
CA ASP A 276 12.14 18.69 -15.02
C ASP A 276 12.04 19.66 -16.21
N PRO A 277 11.03 20.54 -16.28
CA PRO A 277 10.89 21.50 -17.37
C PRO A 277 12.06 22.50 -17.46
N THR A 278 12.76 22.74 -16.35
CA THR A 278 13.90 23.66 -16.31
C THR A 278 15.17 23.07 -16.92
N ALA A 279 15.32 21.74 -16.90
CA ALA A 279 16.45 21.04 -17.52
C ALA A 279 16.40 21.10 -19.07
N ARG A 280 15.22 21.34 -19.66
CA ARG A 280 15.04 21.47 -21.12
C ARG A 280 15.36 22.86 -21.64
N ALA A 281 15.59 23.86 -20.77
CA ALA A 281 15.78 25.24 -21.14
C ALA A 281 17.26 25.65 -21.33
N THR A 282 18.23 24.73 -21.22
CA THR A 282 19.65 25.04 -21.49
C THR A 282 19.94 24.64 -22.95
N PRO A 283 19.98 25.60 -23.90
CA PRO A 283 20.46 25.33 -25.25
C PRO A 283 21.94 24.95 -25.15
N THR A 284 22.30 23.81 -25.67
CA THR A 284 23.70 23.48 -26.02
C THR A 284 24.25 24.63 -26.92
N GLN A 285 25.16 25.44 -26.37
CA GLN A 285 25.99 26.34 -27.16
C GLN A 285 27.09 25.53 -27.87
#